data_446209d6878a592627a04062f07dbd1c
#
_entry.id   446209d6878a592627a04062f07dbd1c
#
_cell.length_a   1.000
_cell.length_b   1.000
_cell.length_c   1.000
_cell.angle_alpha   90.00
_cell.angle_beta   90.00
_cell.angle_gamma   90.00
#
_symmetry.space_group_name_H-M   'P 1'
#
loop_
_entity.id
_entity.type
_entity.pdbx_description
1 polymer ?
#
loop_
_entity_poly.entity_id
_entity_poly.type
_entity_poly.pdbx_seq_one_letter_code
_entity_poly.pdbx_strand_id
1 'polypeptide(L)'
;KFPASPYAWAVLAEAELEEAKATATEGAKAEPSAFITAYAFARTGYHRGLDRLRGNGWKGWGPVPFDHEPNQGVLRAIAALGHASQAIGEDEEYDRLRQMLSDADPASVSALLDGQ
;
A
#
# COMPACT_ATOMS: atom_id res chain seq x y z
N LYS A 1 0.04 4.82 -18.22
CA LYS A 1 -0.56 6.06 -18.71
C LYS A 1 -0.48 7.20 -17.68
N PHE A 2 -0.56 6.88 -16.42
CA PHE A 2 -0.46 7.87 -15.35
C PHE A 2 0.63 7.45 -14.36
N PRO A 3 1.93 7.47 -14.77
CA PRO A 3 3.00 6.94 -13.91
C PRO A 3 3.20 7.71 -12.62
N ALA A 4 2.66 8.92 -12.51
CA ALA A 4 2.72 9.70 -11.29
C ALA A 4 1.54 9.43 -10.35
N SER A 5 0.53 8.68 -10.81
CA SER A 5 -0.67 8.44 -10.01
C SER A 5 -0.44 7.35 -8.96
N PRO A 6 -0.48 7.67 -7.66
CA PRO A 6 -0.36 6.64 -6.64
C PRO A 6 -1.50 5.62 -6.69
N TYR A 7 -2.68 6.04 -7.14
CA TYR A 7 -3.83 5.13 -7.28
C TYR A 7 -3.54 4.04 -8.30
N ALA A 8 -3.00 4.40 -9.47
CA ALA A 8 -2.70 3.42 -10.51
C ALA A 8 -1.68 2.38 -10.02
N TRP A 9 -0.63 2.83 -9.33
CA TRP A 9 0.36 1.91 -8.79
C TRP A 9 -0.22 1.03 -7.69
N ALA A 10 -1.12 1.58 -6.86
CA ALA A 10 -1.80 0.81 -5.82
C ALA A 10 -2.66 -0.30 -6.42
N VAL A 11 -3.40 -0.01 -7.49
CA VAL A 11 -4.23 -1.01 -8.17
C VAL A 11 -3.38 -2.12 -8.75
N LEU A 12 -2.25 -1.79 -9.37
CA LEU A 12 -1.32 -2.79 -9.89
C LEU A 12 -0.76 -3.67 -8.77
N ALA A 13 -0.38 -3.07 -7.66
CA ALA A 13 0.14 -3.81 -6.51
C ALA A 13 -0.92 -4.75 -5.93
N GLU A 14 -2.15 -4.27 -5.81
CA GLU A 14 -3.25 -5.07 -5.28
C GLU A 14 -3.54 -6.28 -6.18
N ALA A 15 -3.51 -6.08 -7.49
CA ALA A 15 -3.71 -7.17 -8.45
C ALA A 15 -2.63 -8.24 -8.31
N GLU A 16 -1.37 -7.81 -8.17
CA GLU A 16 -0.26 -8.76 -7.99
C GLU A 16 -0.37 -9.51 -6.67
N LEU A 17 -0.82 -8.83 -5.60
CA LEU A 17 -1.04 -9.49 -4.30
C LEU A 17 -2.12 -10.56 -4.39
N GLU A 18 -3.23 -10.26 -5.07
CA GLU A 18 -4.32 -11.22 -5.23
C GLU A 18 -3.86 -12.43 -6.03
N GLU A 19 -3.10 -12.22 -7.09
CA GLU A 19 -2.56 -13.31 -7.90
C GLU A 19 -1.61 -14.18 -7.08
N ALA A 20 -0.73 -13.57 -6.29
CA ALA A 20 0.20 -14.31 -5.46
C ALA A 20 -0.52 -15.14 -4.40
N LYS A 21 -1.56 -14.58 -3.78
CA LYS A 21 -2.37 -15.30 -2.79
C LYS A 21 -3.14 -16.45 -3.43
N ALA A 22 -3.67 -16.24 -4.62
CA ALA A 22 -4.41 -17.29 -5.33
C ALA A 22 -3.50 -18.48 -5.65
N THR A 23 -2.25 -18.21 -6.05
CA THR A 23 -1.26 -19.25 -6.29
C THR A 23 -0.98 -20.05 -5.01
N ALA A 24 -0.88 -19.38 -3.88
CA ALA A 24 -0.65 -20.03 -2.59
C ALA A 24 -1.81 -20.93 -2.19
N THR A 25 -3.06 -20.52 -2.45
CA THR A 25 -4.25 -21.28 -2.06
C THR A 25 -4.47 -22.53 -2.91
N GLU A 26 -3.78 -22.67 -4.03
CA GLU A 26 -3.87 -23.86 -4.88
C GLU A 26 -2.93 -24.98 -4.43
N GLY A 27 -2.44 -24.90 -3.20
CA GLY A 27 -1.59 -25.93 -2.64
C GLY A 27 -0.11 -25.76 -2.93
N ALA A 28 0.24 -24.79 -3.76
CA ALA A 28 1.63 -24.43 -4.00
C ALA A 28 1.98 -23.29 -3.04
N LYS A 29 3.15 -23.39 -2.44
CA LYS A 29 3.65 -22.30 -1.60
C LYS A 29 4.01 -21.14 -2.50
N ALA A 30 3.45 -19.95 -2.23
CA ALA A 30 3.73 -18.79 -3.06
C ALA A 30 5.23 -18.46 -3.03
N GLU A 31 5.78 -18.23 -4.21
CA GLU A 31 7.17 -17.80 -4.31
C GLU A 31 7.31 -16.39 -3.77
N PRO A 32 8.32 -16.10 -2.95
CA PRO A 32 8.56 -14.74 -2.49
C PRO A 32 8.65 -13.73 -3.63
N SER A 33 9.15 -14.15 -4.80
CA SER A 33 9.27 -13.26 -5.96
C SER A 33 7.94 -12.70 -6.43
N ALA A 34 6.83 -13.45 -6.27
CA ALA A 34 5.50 -12.96 -6.64
C ALA A 34 5.10 -11.76 -5.77
N PHE A 35 5.41 -11.83 -4.49
CA PHE A 35 5.13 -10.72 -3.58
C PHE A 35 6.11 -9.56 -3.75
N ILE A 36 7.32 -9.83 -4.22
CA ILE A 36 8.31 -8.79 -4.51
C ILE A 36 7.84 -7.90 -5.65
N THR A 37 7.20 -8.46 -6.67
CA THR A 37 6.63 -7.66 -7.75
C THR A 37 5.56 -6.72 -7.21
N ALA A 38 4.65 -7.23 -6.37
CA ALA A 38 3.64 -6.41 -5.72
C ALA A 38 4.29 -5.34 -4.83
N TYR A 39 5.33 -5.70 -4.11
CA TYR A 39 6.09 -4.79 -3.28
C TYR A 39 6.67 -3.63 -4.11
N ALA A 40 7.24 -3.94 -5.28
CA ALA A 40 7.84 -2.93 -6.14
C ALA A 40 6.79 -1.93 -6.64
N PHE A 41 5.63 -2.42 -7.08
CA PHE A 41 4.54 -1.54 -7.52
C PHE A 41 4.03 -0.68 -6.36
N ALA A 42 3.82 -1.29 -5.21
CA ALA A 42 3.33 -0.57 -4.03
C ALA A 42 4.32 0.49 -3.57
N ARG A 43 5.61 0.17 -3.57
CA ARG A 43 6.66 1.11 -3.18
C ARG A 43 6.72 2.30 -4.12
N THR A 44 6.57 2.08 -5.41
CA THR A 44 6.50 3.17 -6.39
C THR A 44 5.31 4.07 -6.11
N GLY A 45 4.13 3.49 -5.89
CA GLY A 45 2.93 4.26 -5.55
C GLY A 45 3.09 5.02 -4.25
N TYR A 46 3.69 4.39 -3.26
CA TYR A 46 3.97 5.00 -1.97
C TYR A 46 4.84 6.26 -2.12
N HIS A 47 5.96 6.14 -2.82
CA HIS A 47 6.86 7.28 -3.00
C HIS A 47 6.21 8.40 -3.82
N ARG A 48 5.51 8.04 -4.90
CA ARG A 48 4.80 9.01 -5.71
C ARG A 48 3.70 9.72 -4.93
N GLY A 49 3.01 8.95 -4.09
CA GLY A 49 1.96 9.50 -3.23
C GLY A 49 2.51 10.49 -2.21
N LEU A 50 3.62 10.15 -1.56
CA LEU A 50 4.23 11.06 -0.59
C LEU A 50 4.71 12.33 -1.27
N ASP A 51 5.33 12.22 -2.44
CA ASP A 51 5.77 13.38 -3.20
C ASP A 51 4.59 14.29 -3.54
N ARG A 52 3.48 13.70 -3.94
CA ARG A 52 2.28 14.45 -4.28
C ARG A 52 1.70 15.17 -3.07
N LEU A 53 1.63 14.50 -1.92
CA LEU A 53 1.16 15.12 -0.68
C LEU A 53 2.05 16.29 -0.28
N ARG A 54 3.36 16.11 -0.34
CA ARG A 54 4.32 17.16 -0.01
C ARG A 54 4.21 18.32 -0.98
N GLY A 55 4.01 18.03 -2.26
CA GLY A 55 3.79 19.05 -3.27
C GLY A 55 2.53 19.87 -3.03
N ASN A 56 1.55 19.29 -2.32
CA ASN A 56 0.31 19.97 -1.95
C ASN A 56 0.33 20.56 -0.54
N GLY A 57 1.51 20.59 0.10
CA GLY A 57 1.69 21.25 1.39
C GLY A 57 1.75 20.36 2.61
N TRP A 58 1.62 19.03 2.45
CA TRP A 58 1.75 18.12 3.57
C TRP A 58 3.20 18.10 4.07
N LYS A 59 3.38 18.18 5.38
CA LYS A 59 4.72 18.37 5.97
C LYS A 59 5.36 17.09 6.47
N GLY A 60 4.86 15.96 6.06
CA GLY A 60 5.38 14.66 6.48
C GLY A 60 4.69 14.11 7.71
N TRP A 61 3.75 14.85 8.27
CA TRP A 61 2.95 14.45 9.42
C TRP A 61 1.60 15.14 9.35
N GLY A 62 0.65 14.64 10.13
CA GLY A 62 -0.67 15.22 10.18
C GLY A 62 -1.69 14.41 9.38
N PRO A 63 -2.98 14.76 9.52
CA PRO A 63 -4.07 13.98 8.93
C PRO A 63 -4.04 13.92 7.41
N VAL A 64 -4.36 12.74 6.88
CA VAL A 64 -4.60 12.51 5.47
C VAL A 64 -5.93 11.74 5.40
N PRO A 65 -7.07 12.44 5.43
CA PRO A 65 -8.38 11.79 5.55
C PRO A 65 -8.69 10.84 4.41
N PHE A 66 -9.12 9.64 4.74
CA PHE A 66 -9.49 8.61 3.77
C PHE A 66 -10.72 9.01 2.94
N ASP A 67 -11.65 9.75 3.55
CA ASP A 67 -12.86 10.21 2.86
C ASP A 67 -12.58 11.17 1.72
N HIS A 68 -11.45 11.86 1.75
CA HIS A 68 -11.07 12.77 0.67
C HIS A 68 -10.52 11.93 -0.48
N GLU A 69 -11.28 11.84 -1.55
CA GLU A 69 -10.97 10.95 -2.67
C GLU A 69 -9.53 11.04 -3.19
N PRO A 70 -8.96 12.24 -3.37
CA PRO A 70 -7.57 12.32 -3.83
C PRO A 70 -6.54 11.65 -2.93
N ASN A 71 -6.88 11.43 -1.65
CA ASN A 71 -5.99 10.77 -0.71
C ASN A 71 -6.04 9.24 -0.80
N GLN A 72 -7.10 8.69 -1.39
CA GLN A 72 -7.30 7.24 -1.39
C GLN A 72 -6.19 6.50 -2.11
N GLY A 73 -5.70 7.05 -3.19
CA GLY A 73 -4.61 6.42 -3.95
C GLY A 73 -3.35 6.22 -3.12
N VAL A 74 -2.92 7.27 -2.40
CA VAL A 74 -1.71 7.17 -1.59
C VAL A 74 -1.93 6.24 -0.38
N LEU A 75 -3.10 6.32 0.25
CA LEU A 75 -3.40 5.45 1.39
C LEU A 75 -3.47 3.98 0.97
N ARG A 76 -4.07 3.70 -0.19
CA ARG A 76 -4.10 2.34 -0.75
C ARG A 76 -2.70 1.85 -1.09
N ALA A 77 -1.83 2.72 -1.61
CA ALA A 77 -0.44 2.34 -1.89
C ALA A 77 0.31 1.99 -0.61
N ILE A 78 0.10 2.75 0.46
CA ILE A 78 0.71 2.45 1.77
C ILE A 78 0.23 1.09 2.28
N ALA A 79 -1.07 0.82 2.18
CA ALA A 79 -1.64 -0.46 2.62
C ALA A 79 -1.12 -1.63 1.79
N ALA A 80 -1.05 -1.47 0.47
CA ALA A 80 -0.53 -2.50 -0.41
C ALA A 80 0.94 -2.80 -0.10
N LEU A 81 1.73 -1.76 0.17
CA LEU A 81 3.12 -1.94 0.57
C LEU A 81 3.20 -2.70 1.91
N GLY A 82 2.29 -2.39 2.84
CA GLY A 82 2.20 -3.11 4.11
C GLY A 82 1.91 -4.59 3.91
N HIS A 83 0.92 -4.92 3.10
CA HIS A 83 0.58 -6.31 2.81
C HIS A 83 1.75 -7.04 2.15
N ALA A 84 2.40 -6.41 1.18
CA ALA A 84 3.55 -7.03 0.51
C ALA A 84 4.72 -7.23 1.47
N SER A 85 4.98 -6.24 2.34
CA SER A 85 6.05 -6.33 3.34
C SER A 85 5.80 -7.50 4.30
N GLN A 86 4.57 -7.63 4.78
CA GLN A 86 4.19 -8.72 5.66
C GLN A 86 4.39 -10.08 4.97
N ALA A 87 4.01 -10.17 3.70
CA ALA A 87 4.10 -11.41 2.94
C ALA A 87 5.54 -11.87 2.73
N ILE A 88 6.48 -10.94 2.63
CA ILE A 88 7.90 -11.29 2.47
C ILE A 88 8.67 -11.31 3.79
N GLY A 89 7.97 -11.22 4.91
CA GLY A 89 8.57 -11.35 6.24
C GLY A 89 9.17 -10.09 6.81
N GLU A 90 8.89 -8.93 6.23
CA GLU A 90 9.37 -7.65 6.73
C GLU A 90 8.37 -7.06 7.74
N ASP A 91 8.30 -7.67 8.92
CA ASP A 91 7.29 -7.33 9.92
C ASP A 91 7.46 -5.93 10.49
N GLU A 92 8.70 -5.48 10.66
CA GLU A 92 8.97 -4.13 11.17
C GLU A 92 8.46 -3.07 10.19
N GLU A 93 8.65 -3.33 8.90
CA GLU A 93 8.15 -2.42 7.86
C GLU A 93 6.62 -2.40 7.84
N TYR A 94 6.00 -3.56 7.98
CA TYR A 94 4.54 -3.64 8.09
C TYR A 94 4.03 -2.80 9.26
N ASP A 95 4.65 -2.93 10.42
CA ASP A 95 4.25 -2.18 11.61
C ASP A 95 4.42 -0.68 11.42
N ARG A 96 5.50 -0.27 10.77
CA ARG A 96 5.76 1.13 10.46
C ARG A 96 4.67 1.71 9.56
N LEU A 97 4.31 0.96 8.52
CA LEU A 97 3.29 1.41 7.56
C LEU A 97 1.91 1.41 8.18
N ARG A 98 1.60 0.44 9.03
CA ARG A 98 0.34 0.41 9.77
C ARG A 98 0.22 1.63 10.69
N GLN A 99 1.30 1.98 11.37
CA GLN A 99 1.32 3.17 12.20
C GLN A 99 1.14 4.44 11.37
N MET A 100 1.77 4.50 10.20
CA MET A 100 1.61 5.64 9.29
C MET A 100 0.16 5.82 8.87
N LEU A 101 -0.53 4.73 8.52
CA LEU A 101 -1.96 4.80 8.19
C LEU A 101 -2.80 5.24 9.38
N SER A 102 -2.50 4.73 10.56
CA SER A 102 -3.22 5.10 11.77
C SER A 102 -3.06 6.60 12.09
N ASP A 103 -1.86 7.12 11.92
CA ASP A 103 -1.58 8.54 12.16
C ASP A 103 -2.27 9.42 11.11
N ALA A 104 -2.37 8.94 9.88
CA ALA A 104 -3.02 9.68 8.80
C ALA A 104 -4.54 9.70 8.99
N ASP A 105 -5.13 8.53 9.20
CA ASP A 105 -6.56 8.36 9.45
C ASP A 105 -6.81 6.95 9.98
N PRO A 106 -7.19 6.79 11.25
CA PRO A 106 -7.44 5.45 11.80
C PRO A 106 -8.46 4.63 10.99
N ALA A 107 -9.42 5.28 10.34
CA ALA A 107 -10.42 4.59 9.52
C ALA A 107 -9.77 3.87 8.34
N SER A 108 -8.63 4.36 7.84
CA SER A 108 -7.93 3.70 6.74
C SER A 108 -7.35 2.35 7.15
N VAL A 109 -6.94 2.19 8.40
CA VAL A 109 -6.45 0.91 8.91
C VAL A 109 -7.55 -0.14 8.83
N SER A 110 -8.74 0.18 9.34
CA SER A 110 -9.87 -0.74 9.31
C SER A 110 -10.29 -1.07 7.88
N ALA A 111 -10.34 -0.08 7.02
CA ALA A 111 -10.80 -0.26 5.65
C ALA A 111 -9.80 -1.00 4.77
N LEU A 112 -8.51 -0.71 4.92
CA LEU A 112 -7.49 -1.14 3.99
C LEU A 112 -6.61 -2.29 4.48
N LEU A 113 -6.37 -2.38 5.78
CA LEU A 113 -5.56 -3.47 6.34
C LEU A 113 -6.41 -4.54 7.00
N ASP A 114 -7.31 -4.14 7.89
CA ASP A 114 -8.07 -5.10 8.70
C ASP A 114 -9.34 -5.58 8.00
N GLY A 115 -9.85 -4.82 7.04
CA GLY A 115 -11.04 -5.19 6.27
C GLY A 115 -10.76 -6.17 5.14
N GLN A 116 -9.51 -6.53 4.96
CA GLN A 116 -9.11 -7.48 3.91
C GLN A 116 -9.02 -8.92 4.49
#